data_9208e4858fb376eae6d2afbe8fa80f91
#
_entry.id   9208e4858fb376eae6d2afbe8fa80f91
#
_cell.length_a   1.000
_cell.length_b   1.000
_cell.length_c   1.000
_cell.angle_alpha   90.00
_cell.angle_beta   90.00
_cell.angle_gamma   90.00
#
_symmetry.space_group_name_H-M   'P 1'
#
loop_
_entity.id
_entity.type
_entity.pdbx_description
1 polymer ?
#
loop_
_entity_poly.entity_id
_entity_poly.type
_entity_poly.pdbx_seq_one_letter_code
_entity_poly.pdbx_strand_id
1 'polypeptide(L)' 'MTKFLLIIQICQAAIGICTGPISDNLHYNSYKECAITGYRKSYEIMNELKPEDLHKFRTVISFYCKEVQDA' A
#
# COMPACT_ATOMS: atom_id res chain seq x y z
N MET A 1 -2.57 19.99 -13.25
CA MET A 1 -1.38 19.50 -12.53
C MET A 1 -1.51 18.01 -12.29
N THR A 2 -0.39 17.32 -12.41
CA THR A 2 -0.36 15.88 -12.17
C THR A 2 -0.23 15.60 -10.69
N LYS A 3 -1.07 14.72 -10.19
CA LYS A 3 -1.01 14.27 -8.81
C LYS A 3 -0.90 12.76 -8.77
N PHE A 4 -0.52 12.23 -7.62
CA PHE A 4 -0.35 10.79 -7.44
C PHE A 4 -1.23 10.32 -6.30
N LEU A 5 -1.93 9.22 -6.54
CA LEU A 5 -2.78 8.58 -5.56
C LEU A 5 -2.09 7.31 -5.06
N LEU A 6 -1.96 7.18 -3.74
CA LEU A 6 -1.35 5.99 -3.14
C LEU A 6 -2.38 4.88 -3.01
N ILE A 7 -2.06 3.72 -3.57
CA ILE A 7 -2.93 2.54 -3.50
C ILE A 7 -2.13 1.40 -2.89
N ILE A 8 -2.66 0.84 -1.81
CA ILE A 8 -2.00 -0.23 -1.05
C ILE A 8 -2.80 -1.51 -1.20
N GLN A 9 -2.11 -2.63 -1.36
CA GLN A 9 -2.72 -3.93 -1.43
C GLN A 9 -2.03 -4.89 -0.49
N ILE A 10 -2.82 -5.65 0.26
CA ILE A 10 -2.31 -6.63 1.21
C ILE A 10 -2.68 -8.01 0.68
N CYS A 11 -1.67 -8.86 0.47
CA CYS A 11 -1.87 -10.18 -0.08
C CYS A 11 -1.41 -11.25 0.90
N GLN A 12 -2.17 -12.33 0.97
CA GLN A 12 -1.81 -13.52 1.73
C GLN A 12 -1.31 -14.56 0.74
N ALA A 13 0.00 -14.58 0.52
CA ALA A 13 0.61 -15.37 -0.54
C ALA A 13 0.37 -16.87 -0.38
N ALA A 14 0.29 -17.35 0.86
CA ALA A 14 0.11 -18.79 1.11
C ALA A 14 -1.22 -19.32 0.59
N ILE A 15 -2.25 -18.47 0.52
CA ILE A 15 -3.57 -18.87 0.07
C ILE A 15 -4.02 -18.13 -1.19
N GLY A 16 -3.18 -17.25 -1.71
CA GLY A 16 -3.44 -16.56 -2.97
C GLY A 16 -4.55 -15.53 -2.91
N ILE A 17 -4.86 -14.99 -1.75
CA ILE A 17 -5.94 -14.02 -1.57
C ILE A 17 -5.35 -12.65 -1.28
N CYS A 18 -5.84 -11.63 -1.97
CA CYS A 18 -5.45 -10.25 -1.74
C CYS A 18 -6.64 -9.43 -1.25
N THR A 19 -6.39 -8.56 -0.30
CA THR A 19 -7.38 -7.61 0.22
C THR A 19 -7.13 -6.26 -0.41
N GLY A 20 -8.17 -5.57 -0.78
CA GLY A 20 -8.04 -4.25 -1.30
C GLY A 20 -8.43 -4.14 -2.72
N PRO A 21 -8.08 -3.07 -3.42
CA PRO A 21 -7.09 -2.05 -3.06
C PRO A 21 -7.60 -1.07 -2.01
N ILE A 22 -6.66 -0.57 -1.22
CA ILE A 22 -6.95 0.41 -0.17
C ILE A 22 -6.31 1.72 -0.58
N SER A 23 -7.09 2.79 -0.56
CA SER A 23 -6.59 4.13 -0.85
C SER A 23 -6.92 5.04 0.31
N ASP A 24 -6.00 5.94 0.65
CA ASP A 24 -6.23 6.95 1.67
C ASP A 24 -6.95 8.19 1.12
N ASN A 25 -7.25 8.21 -0.17
CA ASN A 25 -7.89 9.32 -0.87
C ASN A 25 -7.09 10.62 -0.82
N LEU A 26 -5.82 10.53 -0.44
CA LEU A 26 -4.93 11.68 -0.44
C LEU A 26 -4.16 11.75 -1.75
N HIS A 27 -3.99 12.96 -2.25
CA HIS A 27 -3.22 13.20 -3.46
C HIS A 27 -1.88 13.79 -3.10
N TYR A 28 -0.83 13.26 -3.71
CA TYR A 28 0.54 13.72 -3.46
C TYR A 28 1.04 14.48 -4.67
N ASN A 29 1.81 15.52 -4.41
CA ASN A 29 2.28 16.41 -5.47
C ASN A 29 3.42 15.84 -6.28
N SER A 30 4.12 14.83 -5.76
CA SER A 30 5.22 14.19 -6.47
C SER A 30 5.19 12.69 -6.26
N TYR A 31 5.75 11.99 -7.24
CA TYR A 31 5.91 10.54 -7.13
C TYR A 31 6.75 10.17 -5.91
N LYS A 32 7.79 10.95 -5.64
CA LYS A 32 8.66 10.69 -4.51
C LYS A 32 7.91 10.73 -3.18
N GLU A 33 7.08 11.75 -2.98
CA GLU A 33 6.28 11.86 -1.76
C GLU A 33 5.33 10.67 -1.62
N CYS A 34 4.68 10.30 -2.71
CA CYS A 34 3.78 9.16 -2.73
C CYS A 34 4.52 7.87 -2.39
N ALA A 35 5.67 7.65 -3.00
CA ALA A 35 6.46 6.44 -2.78
C ALA A 35 6.97 6.34 -1.35
N ILE A 36 7.50 7.43 -0.81
CA ILE A 36 7.98 7.46 0.57
C ILE A 36 6.85 7.14 1.54
N THR A 37 5.69 7.75 1.32
CA THR A 37 4.51 7.50 2.16
C THR A 37 4.06 6.04 2.04
N GLY A 38 4.13 5.48 0.84
CA GLY A 38 3.79 4.08 0.60
C GLY A 38 4.66 3.13 1.41
N TYR A 39 5.96 3.35 1.40
CA TYR A 39 6.88 2.53 2.18
C TYR A 39 6.65 2.68 3.67
N ARG A 40 6.43 3.91 4.14
CA ARG A 40 6.18 4.16 5.56
C ARG A 40 4.90 3.50 6.04
N LYS A 41 3.81 3.65 5.27
CA LYS A 41 2.53 3.04 5.63
C LYS A 41 2.60 1.53 5.60
N SER A 42 3.30 0.97 4.62
CA SER A 42 3.51 -0.48 4.55
C SER A 42 4.26 -1.00 5.77
N TYR A 43 5.28 -0.27 6.20
CA TYR A 43 6.05 -0.60 7.39
C TYR A 43 5.16 -0.57 8.65
N GLU A 44 4.34 0.47 8.78
CA GLU A 44 3.44 0.60 9.93
C GLU A 44 2.42 -0.52 9.98
N ILE A 45 1.83 -0.85 8.84
CA ILE A 45 0.86 -1.95 8.74
C ILE A 45 1.52 -3.28 9.13
N MET A 46 2.72 -3.52 8.61
CA MET A 46 3.44 -4.75 8.90
C MET A 46 3.73 -4.89 10.41
N ASN A 47 4.04 -3.78 11.08
CA ASN A 47 4.29 -3.79 12.51
C ASN A 47 3.05 -4.09 13.35
N GLU A 48 1.87 -3.77 12.84
CA GLU A 48 0.62 -4.00 13.56
C GLU A 48 0.11 -5.43 13.42
N LEU A 49 0.61 -6.15 12.43
CA LEU A 49 0.17 -7.52 12.19
C LEU A 49 0.90 -8.48 13.14
N LYS A 50 0.18 -9.52 13.56
CA LYS A 50 0.75 -10.51 14.49
C LYS A 50 1.78 -11.38 13.78
N PRO A 51 2.93 -11.67 14.41
CA PRO A 51 3.95 -12.51 13.79
C PRO A 51 3.43 -13.88 13.36
N GLU A 52 2.53 -14.49 14.14
CA GLU A 52 1.97 -15.78 13.80
C GLU A 52 1.19 -15.73 12.49
N ASP A 53 0.39 -14.68 12.31
CA ASP A 53 -0.42 -14.52 11.11
C ASP A 53 0.46 -14.22 9.90
N LEU A 54 1.49 -13.40 10.08
CA LEU A 54 2.44 -13.11 9.01
C LEU A 54 3.12 -14.38 8.51
N HIS A 55 3.54 -15.23 9.45
CA HIS A 55 4.21 -16.47 9.10
C HIS A 55 3.26 -17.46 8.45
N LYS A 56 2.05 -17.61 9.02
CA LYS A 56 1.08 -18.59 8.53
C LYS A 56 0.57 -18.26 7.13
N PHE A 57 0.25 -17.00 6.89
CA PHE A 57 -0.36 -16.59 5.63
C PHE A 57 0.64 -16.01 4.63
N ARG A 58 1.88 -15.81 5.03
CA ARG A 58 2.92 -15.21 4.20
C ARG A 58 2.44 -13.86 3.65
N THR A 59 2.06 -12.98 4.56
CA THR A 59 1.49 -11.68 4.21
C THR A 59 2.52 -10.80 3.52
N VAL A 60 2.12 -10.23 2.40
CA VAL A 60 2.95 -9.31 1.61
C VAL A 60 2.14 -8.04 1.40
N ILE A 61 2.79 -6.90 1.60
CA ILE A 61 2.18 -5.61 1.36
C ILE A 61 2.85 -4.99 0.15
N SER A 62 2.06 -4.59 -0.82
CA SER A 62 2.54 -3.89 -2.00
C SER A 62 1.77 -2.59 -2.16
N PHE A 63 2.37 -1.64 -2.86
CA PHE A 63 1.69 -0.40 -3.17
C PHE A 63 2.13 0.11 -4.52
N TYR A 64 1.34 1.01 -5.08
CA TYR A 64 1.75 1.75 -6.25
C TYR A 64 1.16 3.14 -6.19
N CYS A 65 1.78 4.04 -6.94
CA CYS A 65 1.34 5.42 -7.01
C CYS A 65 0.72 5.63 -8.38
N LYS A 66 -0.59 5.78 -8.40
CA LYS A 66 -1.34 5.99 -9.64
C LYS A 66 -1.33 7.46 -9.99
N GLU A 67 -0.91 7.75 -11.21
CA GLU A 67 -0.94 9.12 -11.72
C GLU A 67 -2.38 9.50 -12.03
N VAL A 68 -2.81 10.63 -11.48
CA VAL A 68 -4.15 11.18 -11.73
C VAL A 68 -4.02 12.64 -12.12
N GLN A 69 -4.88 13.08 -13.00
CA GLN A 69 -4.86 14.46 -13.43
C GLN A 69 -5.93 15.25 -12.72
N ASP A 70 -5.54 16.39 -12.17
CA ASP A 70 -6.45 17.35 -11.60
C ASP A 70 -7.15 18.08 -12.73
N ALA A 71 -8.45 17.97 -12.77
CA ALA A 71 -9.25 18.63 -13.78
C ALA A 71 -9.33 20.14 -13.51
#